data_6e02a6d529517245f59b98dde1a0ea88
#
_entry.id   6e02a6d529517245f59b98dde1a0ea88
#
_cell.length_a   1.000
_cell.length_b   1.000
_cell.length_c   1.000
_cell.angle_alpha   90.00
_cell.angle_beta   90.00
_cell.angle_gamma   90.00
#
_symmetry.space_group_name_H-M   'P 1'
#
loop_
_entity.id
_entity.type
_entity.pdbx_description
1 polymer ?
#
loop_
_entity_poly.entity_id
_entity_poly.type
_entity_poly.pdbx_seq_one_letter_code
_entity_poly.pdbx_strand_id
1 'polypeptide(L)'
;MICGSSPCQDFSVAGNQKGSKWICNDCNHEYNPLTVHYSERHKCPNCGSENLDKTRSSLLVEWLRIVREKKPKWGIYENVKNIIGKKFKETFDMFINELNEYGYNTYYKVLNAKDYDIPQNRERVYLILIQKDLDNGKFEFPKGFDSGKRLKDMLEDEVDEKYYVNNEKAQKLIDDLISSGKLDKEISNTVRTEAEEKV
;
A
#
# COMPACT_ATOMS: atom_id res chain seq x y z
N MET A 1 2.39 -19.70 8.34
CA MET A 1 1.94 -18.51 7.59
C MET A 1 2.74 -17.29 8.03
N ILE A 2 3.02 -16.39 7.09
CA ILE A 2 3.56 -15.07 7.38
C ILE A 2 2.68 -14.01 6.70
N CYS A 3 2.36 -12.93 7.42
CA CYS A 3 1.71 -11.76 6.85
C CYS A 3 2.61 -10.54 7.09
N GLY A 4 2.70 -9.65 6.13
CA GLY A 4 3.50 -8.47 6.27
C GLY A 4 3.25 -7.42 5.21
N SER A 5 3.78 -6.24 5.48
CA SER A 5 3.82 -5.10 4.58
C SER A 5 5.10 -4.32 4.88
N SER A 6 5.66 -3.65 3.90
CA SER A 6 6.66 -2.61 4.14
C SER A 6 5.99 -1.24 4.15
N PRO A 7 6.57 -0.23 4.81
CA PRO A 7 6.05 1.13 4.75
C PRO A 7 5.83 1.59 3.31
N CYS A 8 4.68 2.14 3.03
CA CYS A 8 4.26 2.52 1.67
C CYS A 8 4.68 3.95 1.26
N GLN A 9 5.24 4.74 2.19
CA GLN A 9 5.48 6.18 2.00
C GLN A 9 6.33 6.51 0.76
N ASP A 10 7.35 5.70 0.47
CA ASP A 10 8.25 5.93 -0.68
C ASP A 10 7.72 5.32 -1.98
N PHE A 11 6.64 4.52 -1.93
CA PHE A 11 5.91 4.01 -3.10
C PHE A 11 4.62 4.76 -3.35
N SER A 12 4.07 5.45 -2.35
CA SER A 12 2.79 6.17 -2.47
C SER A 12 2.92 7.39 -3.38
N VAL A 13 1.87 7.65 -4.17
CA VAL A 13 1.75 8.86 -5.00
C VAL A 13 1.73 10.12 -4.13
N ALA A 14 1.17 10.05 -2.92
CA ALA A 14 1.14 11.13 -1.95
C ALA A 14 2.43 11.25 -1.12
N GLY A 15 3.39 10.35 -1.31
CA GLY A 15 4.67 10.32 -0.57
C GLY A 15 5.85 10.80 -1.41
N ASN A 16 7.06 10.60 -0.87
CA ASN A 16 8.29 11.08 -1.49
C ASN A 16 8.70 10.32 -2.76
N GLN A 17 8.06 9.16 -3.04
CA GLN A 17 8.34 8.30 -4.19
C GLN A 17 9.83 7.94 -4.38
N LYS A 18 10.58 7.82 -3.29
CA LYS A 18 12.00 7.46 -3.31
C LYS A 18 12.24 5.98 -3.64
N GLY A 19 11.21 5.14 -3.45
CA GLY A 19 11.33 3.70 -3.64
C GLY A 19 12.25 3.03 -2.62
N SER A 20 12.73 1.84 -2.97
CA SER A 20 13.67 1.09 -2.14
C SER A 20 15.10 1.52 -2.49
N LYS A 21 15.69 2.39 -1.66
CA LYS A 21 17.04 2.92 -1.87
C LYS A 21 17.89 2.86 -0.61
N TRP A 22 19.17 2.57 -0.79
CA TRP A 22 20.19 2.68 0.23
C TRP A 22 21.26 3.65 -0.23
N ILE A 23 21.81 4.40 0.70
CA ILE A 23 22.88 5.37 0.46
C ILE A 23 24.04 5.03 1.37
N CYS A 24 25.22 4.89 0.83
CA CYS A 24 26.44 4.73 1.62
C CYS A 24 26.90 6.10 2.13
N ASN A 25 27.02 6.26 3.44
CA ASN A 25 27.46 7.53 4.05
C ASN A 25 28.95 7.83 3.84
N ASP A 26 29.75 6.82 3.48
CA ASP A 26 31.20 7.00 3.31
C ASP A 26 31.58 7.35 1.86
N CYS A 27 30.83 6.88 0.86
CA CYS A 27 31.13 7.17 -0.54
C CYS A 27 29.98 7.78 -1.34
N ASN A 28 28.83 8.07 -0.69
CA ASN A 28 27.62 8.63 -1.27
C ASN A 28 27.02 7.79 -2.42
N HIS A 29 27.41 6.51 -2.53
CA HIS A 29 26.81 5.62 -3.53
C HIS A 29 25.37 5.30 -3.19
N GLU A 30 24.46 5.60 -4.12
CA GLU A 30 23.03 5.31 -4.01
C GLU A 30 22.69 4.09 -4.87
N TYR A 31 21.98 3.11 -4.29
CA TYR A 31 21.60 1.87 -5.00
C TYR A 31 20.30 1.25 -4.47
N ASN A 32 19.71 0.39 -5.29
CA ASN A 32 18.59 -0.45 -4.85
C ASN A 32 19.17 -1.72 -4.18
N PRO A 33 18.82 -2.03 -2.91
CA PRO A 33 19.37 -3.20 -2.23
C PRO A 33 19.03 -4.54 -2.90
N LEU A 34 17.98 -4.59 -3.74
CA LEU A 34 17.62 -5.80 -4.47
C LEU A 34 18.55 -6.10 -5.65
N THR A 35 19.34 -5.14 -6.11
CA THR A 35 20.40 -5.38 -7.12
C THR A 35 21.61 -6.10 -6.55
N VAL A 36 21.70 -6.21 -5.22
CA VAL A 36 22.82 -6.86 -4.52
C VAL A 36 22.33 -8.19 -3.95
N HIS A 37 23.10 -9.26 -4.12
CA HIS A 37 22.79 -10.55 -3.54
C HIS A 37 22.60 -10.44 -2.01
N TYR A 38 21.63 -11.15 -1.45
CA TYR A 38 21.23 -10.99 -0.04
C TYR A 38 22.39 -11.19 0.96
N SER A 39 23.38 -12.03 0.65
CA SER A 39 24.56 -12.25 1.52
C SER A 39 25.49 -11.03 1.60
N GLU A 40 25.45 -10.16 0.60
CA GLU A 40 26.33 -8.99 0.46
C GLU A 40 25.63 -7.67 0.85
N ARG A 41 24.32 -7.70 1.15
CA ARG A 41 23.52 -6.48 1.42
C ARG A 41 23.93 -5.71 2.68
N HIS A 42 24.76 -6.28 3.54
CA HIS A 42 25.26 -5.60 4.72
C HIS A 42 26.38 -4.59 4.40
N LYS A 43 26.88 -4.58 3.16
CA LYS A 43 27.97 -3.71 2.70
C LYS A 43 27.60 -2.92 1.46
N CYS A 44 28.20 -1.74 1.33
CA CYS A 44 28.14 -0.96 0.10
C CYS A 44 28.81 -1.70 -1.06
N PRO A 45 28.15 -1.89 -2.21
CA PRO A 45 28.74 -2.58 -3.35
C PRO A 45 29.90 -1.79 -4.00
N ASN A 46 30.02 -0.49 -3.73
CA ASN A 46 31.07 0.36 -4.29
C ASN A 46 32.34 0.43 -3.42
N CYS A 47 32.22 0.55 -2.10
CA CYS A 47 33.38 0.75 -1.21
C CYS A 47 33.48 -0.27 -0.06
N GLY A 48 32.54 -1.20 0.07
CA GLY A 48 32.54 -2.22 1.11
C GLY A 48 32.14 -1.73 2.51
N SER A 49 31.79 -0.45 2.69
CA SER A 49 31.38 0.10 3.98
C SER A 49 30.04 -0.47 4.45
N GLU A 50 29.88 -0.64 5.75
CA GLU A 50 28.64 -1.02 6.41
C GLU A 50 27.80 0.20 6.86
N ASN A 51 28.33 1.41 6.70
CA ASN A 51 27.65 2.66 7.09
C ASN A 51 26.60 3.07 6.03
N LEU A 52 25.42 2.45 6.11
CA LEU A 52 24.36 2.56 5.12
C LEU A 52 23.14 3.27 5.70
N ASP A 53 22.68 4.32 5.05
CA ASP A 53 21.36 4.92 5.27
C ASP A 53 20.30 4.20 4.41
N LYS A 54 19.18 3.82 5.04
CA LYS A 54 18.16 2.95 4.44
C LYS A 54 16.81 3.65 4.41
N THR A 55 16.18 3.74 3.24
CA THR A 55 14.80 4.21 3.15
C THR A 55 13.85 3.27 3.90
N ARG A 56 12.75 3.81 4.44
CA ARG A 56 11.75 2.99 5.15
C ARG A 56 11.14 1.91 4.26
N SER A 57 10.89 2.21 3.00
CA SER A 57 10.33 1.25 2.04
C SER A 57 11.27 0.10 1.70
N SER A 58 12.58 0.28 1.94
CA SER A 58 13.56 -0.81 1.78
C SER A 58 13.43 -1.90 2.86
N LEU A 59 12.58 -1.72 3.87
CA LEU A 59 12.21 -2.76 4.84
C LEU A 59 11.52 -3.97 4.18
N LEU A 60 11.11 -3.88 2.91
CA LEU A 60 10.75 -5.06 2.14
C LEU A 60 11.87 -6.11 2.10
N VAL A 61 13.15 -5.68 2.18
CA VAL A 61 14.31 -6.56 2.27
C VAL A 61 14.32 -7.37 3.57
N GLU A 62 13.86 -6.76 4.68
CA GLU A 62 13.73 -7.47 5.95
C GLU A 62 12.60 -8.52 5.92
N TRP A 63 11.52 -8.22 5.21
CA TRP A 63 10.48 -9.21 5.00
C TRP A 63 11.00 -10.40 4.17
N LEU A 64 11.77 -10.15 3.09
CA LEU A 64 12.45 -11.19 2.33
C LEU A 64 13.39 -12.02 3.20
N ARG A 65 14.17 -11.37 4.08
CA ARG A 65 15.06 -12.05 5.03
C ARG A 65 14.28 -13.02 5.91
N ILE A 66 13.16 -12.56 6.48
CA ILE A 66 12.31 -13.38 7.34
C ILE A 66 11.74 -14.57 6.56
N VAL A 67 11.26 -14.36 5.33
CA VAL A 67 10.76 -15.43 4.47
C VAL A 67 11.84 -16.48 4.20
N ARG A 68 13.05 -16.05 3.85
CA ARG A 68 14.20 -16.91 3.59
C ARG A 68 14.60 -17.77 4.81
N GLU A 69 14.64 -17.15 5.98
CA GLU A 69 15.07 -17.80 7.23
C GLU A 69 13.99 -18.72 7.82
N LYS A 70 12.75 -18.25 7.83
CA LYS A 70 11.63 -18.98 8.46
C LYS A 70 10.94 -19.97 7.55
N LYS A 71 11.13 -19.86 6.24
CA LYS A 71 10.56 -20.74 5.21
C LYS A 71 9.07 -21.05 5.45
N PRO A 72 8.20 -20.02 5.59
CA PRO A 72 6.78 -20.25 5.84
C PRO A 72 6.17 -21.04 4.68
N LYS A 73 5.23 -21.94 4.94
CA LYS A 73 4.54 -22.71 3.89
C LYS A 73 3.83 -21.80 2.90
N TRP A 74 3.27 -20.70 3.38
CA TRP A 74 2.66 -19.65 2.58
C TRP A 74 2.66 -18.31 3.32
N GLY A 75 2.47 -17.24 2.59
CA GLY A 75 2.45 -15.90 3.15
C GLY A 75 1.67 -14.89 2.30
N ILE A 76 1.41 -13.76 2.92
CA ILE A 76 0.74 -12.61 2.31
C ILE A 76 1.61 -11.38 2.51
N TYR A 77 1.87 -10.65 1.43
CA TYR A 77 2.46 -9.33 1.46
C TYR A 77 1.48 -8.32 0.85
N GLU A 78 1.25 -7.20 1.52
CA GLU A 78 0.36 -6.15 1.06
C GLU A 78 1.13 -4.85 0.84
N ASN A 79 0.75 -4.06 -0.18
CA ASN A 79 1.27 -2.69 -0.33
C ASN A 79 0.34 -1.84 -1.22
N VAL A 80 0.67 -0.55 -1.35
CA VAL A 80 -0.06 0.36 -2.26
C VAL A 80 0.07 -0.09 -3.71
N LYS A 81 -0.98 0.12 -4.52
CA LYS A 81 -1.02 -0.23 -5.94
C LYS A 81 0.21 0.27 -6.71
N ASN A 82 0.73 1.43 -6.36
CA ASN A 82 1.82 2.07 -7.09
C ASN A 82 3.16 1.30 -7.03
N ILE A 83 3.31 0.32 -6.12
CA ILE A 83 4.52 -0.54 -6.08
C ILE A 83 4.70 -1.33 -7.40
N ILE A 84 3.60 -1.65 -8.08
CA ILE A 84 3.61 -2.29 -9.42
C ILE A 84 3.51 -1.27 -10.55
N GLY A 85 3.50 0.03 -10.22
CA GLY A 85 3.46 1.11 -11.19
C GLY A 85 4.76 1.21 -11.98
N LYS A 86 4.72 1.83 -13.14
CA LYS A 86 5.84 1.93 -14.11
C LYS A 86 7.18 2.30 -13.44
N LYS A 87 7.15 3.22 -12.48
CA LYS A 87 8.36 3.71 -11.79
C LYS A 87 9.05 2.65 -10.92
N PHE A 88 8.28 1.73 -10.33
CA PHE A 88 8.77 0.76 -9.35
C PHE A 88 8.68 -0.69 -9.84
N LYS A 89 8.24 -0.87 -11.09
CA LYS A 89 8.03 -2.21 -11.68
C LYS A 89 9.28 -3.08 -11.63
N GLU A 90 10.42 -2.52 -11.97
CA GLU A 90 11.70 -3.23 -11.92
C GLU A 90 12.04 -3.70 -10.49
N THR A 91 11.88 -2.82 -9.49
CA THR A 91 12.07 -3.19 -8.07
C THR A 91 11.11 -4.30 -7.64
N PHE A 92 9.86 -4.23 -8.08
CA PHE A 92 8.86 -5.25 -7.78
C PHE A 92 9.18 -6.58 -8.46
N ASP A 93 9.66 -6.56 -9.70
CA ASP A 93 10.08 -7.77 -10.42
C ASP A 93 11.29 -8.43 -9.74
N MET A 94 12.28 -7.66 -9.30
CA MET A 94 13.40 -8.18 -8.49
C MET A 94 12.91 -8.84 -7.20
N PHE A 95 11.94 -8.21 -6.52
CA PHE A 95 11.32 -8.75 -5.31
C PHE A 95 10.62 -10.09 -5.56
N ILE A 96 9.86 -10.22 -6.65
CA ILE A 96 9.22 -11.45 -7.07
C ILE A 96 10.26 -12.54 -7.43
N ASN A 97 11.29 -12.17 -8.18
CA ASN A 97 12.34 -13.10 -8.60
C ASN A 97 13.07 -13.70 -7.38
N GLU A 98 13.39 -12.88 -6.39
CA GLU A 98 14.05 -13.35 -5.17
C GLU A 98 13.17 -14.32 -4.36
N LEU A 99 11.85 -14.10 -4.30
CA LEU A 99 10.92 -15.06 -3.71
C LEU A 99 10.87 -16.38 -4.48
N ASN A 100 10.93 -16.31 -5.81
CA ASN A 100 10.98 -17.50 -6.66
C ASN A 100 12.28 -18.31 -6.45
N GLU A 101 13.41 -17.62 -6.23
CA GLU A 101 14.70 -18.25 -5.88
C GLU A 101 14.64 -18.90 -4.49
N TYR A 102 13.87 -18.35 -3.54
CA TYR A 102 13.65 -18.96 -2.24
C TYR A 102 12.73 -20.17 -2.26
N GLY A 103 12.23 -20.57 -3.45
CA GLY A 103 11.41 -21.75 -3.64
C GLY A 103 9.91 -21.51 -3.53
N TYR A 104 9.44 -20.28 -3.80
CA TYR A 104 8.01 -19.94 -3.79
C TYR A 104 7.47 -19.71 -5.20
N ASN A 105 6.23 -20.11 -5.43
CA ASN A 105 5.39 -19.57 -6.47
C ASN A 105 4.69 -18.33 -5.91
N THR A 106 4.52 -17.32 -6.75
CA THR A 106 3.97 -16.02 -6.36
C THR A 106 2.79 -15.64 -7.23
N TYR A 107 1.73 -15.16 -6.60
CA TYR A 107 0.52 -14.69 -7.23
C TYR A 107 0.23 -13.28 -6.72
N TYR A 108 0.00 -12.31 -7.58
CA TYR A 108 -0.35 -10.97 -7.11
C TYR A 108 -1.51 -10.38 -7.90
N LYS A 109 -2.32 -9.58 -7.21
CA LYS A 109 -3.46 -8.90 -7.78
C LYS A 109 -3.71 -7.58 -7.04
N VAL A 110 -4.18 -6.59 -7.77
CA VAL A 110 -4.76 -5.38 -7.16
C VAL A 110 -6.19 -5.70 -6.77
N LEU A 111 -6.51 -5.55 -5.49
CA LEU A 111 -7.87 -5.65 -4.98
C LEU A 111 -8.31 -4.28 -4.49
N ASN A 112 -9.61 -3.99 -4.63
CA ASN A 112 -10.20 -2.76 -4.14
C ASN A 112 -11.21 -3.10 -3.04
N ALA A 113 -11.09 -2.47 -1.88
CA ALA A 113 -11.97 -2.74 -0.74
C ALA A 113 -13.46 -2.60 -1.08
N LYS A 114 -13.82 -1.67 -1.99
CA LYS A 114 -15.21 -1.49 -2.44
C LYS A 114 -15.83 -2.72 -3.09
N ASP A 115 -14.99 -3.60 -3.65
CA ASP A 115 -15.42 -4.83 -4.33
C ASP A 115 -15.60 -5.99 -3.33
N TYR A 116 -15.47 -5.72 -2.01
CA TYR A 116 -15.52 -6.70 -0.91
C TYR A 116 -16.34 -6.19 0.28
N ASP A 117 -17.46 -5.57 0.00
CA ASP A 117 -18.43 -5.10 1.01
C ASP A 117 -17.95 -3.94 1.91
N ILE A 118 -16.89 -3.26 1.54
CA ILE A 118 -16.36 -2.08 2.24
C ILE A 118 -16.60 -0.84 1.37
N PRO A 119 -17.42 0.14 1.74
CA PRO A 119 -17.71 1.32 0.93
C PRO A 119 -16.55 2.32 0.91
N GLN A 120 -15.35 1.83 0.62
CA GLN A 120 -14.12 2.60 0.51
C GLN A 120 -13.38 2.28 -0.78
N ASN A 121 -13.09 3.28 -1.58
CA ASN A 121 -12.22 3.13 -2.74
C ASN A 121 -10.75 3.04 -2.29
N ARG A 122 -10.29 1.81 -2.00
CA ARG A 122 -8.95 1.53 -1.49
C ARG A 122 -8.32 0.39 -2.27
N GLU A 123 -7.50 0.74 -3.26
CA GLU A 123 -6.74 -0.24 -4.05
C GLU A 123 -5.43 -0.61 -3.35
N ARG A 124 -5.19 -1.92 -3.25
CA ARG A 124 -3.95 -2.48 -2.71
C ARG A 124 -3.48 -3.66 -3.55
N VAL A 125 -2.17 -3.81 -3.68
CA VAL A 125 -1.56 -5.03 -4.21
C VAL A 125 -1.47 -6.04 -3.08
N TYR A 126 -2.03 -7.21 -3.33
CA TYR A 126 -1.83 -8.39 -2.49
C TYR A 126 -0.96 -9.36 -3.25
N LEU A 127 0.14 -9.76 -2.65
CA LEU A 127 1.02 -10.81 -3.12
C LEU A 127 0.89 -12.01 -2.19
N ILE A 128 0.57 -13.14 -2.79
CA ILE A 128 0.52 -14.44 -2.12
C ILE A 128 1.76 -15.21 -2.54
N LEU A 129 2.43 -15.82 -1.58
CA LEU A 129 3.52 -16.76 -1.83
C LEU A 129 3.15 -18.13 -1.25
N ILE A 130 3.42 -19.18 -2.01
CA ILE A 130 3.18 -20.57 -1.65
C ILE A 130 4.45 -21.37 -1.98
N GLN A 131 4.95 -22.19 -1.06
CA GLN A 131 6.09 -23.07 -1.36
C GLN A 131 5.78 -23.94 -2.59
N LYS A 132 6.75 -24.08 -3.50
CA LYS A 132 6.57 -24.77 -4.78
C LYS A 132 6.13 -26.22 -4.62
N ASP A 133 6.59 -26.89 -3.56
CA ASP A 133 6.22 -28.27 -3.22
C ASP A 133 4.80 -28.42 -2.68
N LEU A 134 4.20 -27.35 -2.20
CA LEU A 134 2.84 -27.30 -1.66
C LEU A 134 1.83 -26.69 -2.64
N ASP A 135 2.33 -25.99 -3.64
CA ASP A 135 1.47 -25.29 -4.60
C ASP A 135 0.96 -26.23 -5.69
N ASN A 136 -0.34 -26.42 -5.74
CA ASN A 136 -1.01 -27.20 -6.78
C ASN A 136 -1.40 -26.39 -8.03
N GLY A 137 -1.01 -25.10 -8.09
CA GLY A 137 -1.31 -24.18 -9.20
C GLY A 137 -2.79 -23.75 -9.31
N LYS A 138 -3.60 -24.02 -8.30
CA LYS A 138 -5.04 -23.73 -8.31
C LYS A 138 -5.42 -22.50 -7.46
N PHE A 139 -4.42 -21.75 -6.98
CA PHE A 139 -4.73 -20.54 -6.20
C PHE A 139 -5.41 -19.50 -7.08
N GLU A 140 -6.55 -19.02 -6.62
CA GLU A 140 -7.29 -17.91 -7.22
C GLU A 140 -7.62 -16.86 -6.17
N PHE A 141 -7.50 -15.58 -6.55
CA PHE A 141 -8.00 -14.50 -5.73
C PHE A 141 -9.54 -14.52 -5.68
N PRO A 142 -10.14 -14.16 -4.54
CA PRO A 142 -11.58 -14.08 -4.44
C PRO A 142 -12.14 -13.13 -5.49
N LYS A 143 -13.32 -13.45 -6.02
CA LYS A 143 -14.05 -12.57 -6.93
C LYS A 143 -14.71 -11.46 -6.11
N GLY A 144 -14.57 -10.22 -6.57
CA GLY A 144 -15.28 -9.09 -6.00
C GLY A 144 -16.79 -9.18 -6.27
N PHE A 145 -17.57 -8.49 -5.46
CA PHE A 145 -19.02 -8.37 -5.57
C PHE A 145 -19.48 -6.98 -5.08
N ASP A 146 -20.58 -6.48 -5.61
CA ASP A 146 -21.24 -5.28 -5.09
C ASP A 146 -22.46 -5.69 -4.25
N SER A 147 -22.37 -5.49 -2.94
CA SER A 147 -23.48 -5.75 -2.00
C SER A 147 -24.53 -4.65 -2.01
N GLY A 148 -24.31 -3.57 -2.76
CA GLY A 148 -25.15 -2.37 -2.73
C GLY A 148 -24.85 -1.43 -1.57
N LYS A 149 -23.96 -1.78 -0.63
CA LYS A 149 -23.58 -0.91 0.48
C LYS A 149 -22.82 0.32 -0.01
N ARG A 150 -23.18 1.46 0.55
CA ARG A 150 -22.58 2.77 0.26
C ARG A 150 -22.09 3.42 1.55
N LEU A 151 -21.31 4.49 1.44
CA LEU A 151 -20.77 5.19 2.61
C LEU A 151 -21.87 5.64 3.57
N LYS A 152 -23.00 6.11 3.04
CA LYS A 152 -24.17 6.52 3.84
C LYS A 152 -24.70 5.42 4.77
N ASP A 153 -24.58 4.15 4.37
CA ASP A 153 -25.07 3.01 5.17
C ASP A 153 -24.14 2.68 6.35
N MET A 154 -23.00 3.38 6.44
CA MET A 154 -22.01 3.25 7.51
C MET A 154 -21.96 4.46 8.45
N LEU A 155 -22.74 5.51 8.13
CA LEU A 155 -22.80 6.68 8.98
C LEU A 155 -23.70 6.41 10.17
N GLU A 156 -23.35 6.98 11.31
CA GLU A 156 -24.19 6.97 12.50
C GLU A 156 -25.35 7.96 12.32
N ASP A 157 -26.54 7.59 12.80
CA ASP A 157 -27.73 8.45 12.72
C ASP A 157 -27.61 9.67 13.63
N GLU A 158 -26.91 9.52 14.76
CA GLU A 158 -26.67 10.58 15.73
C GLU A 158 -25.17 10.69 15.99
N VAL A 159 -24.61 11.89 15.82
CA VAL A 159 -23.18 12.18 16.01
C VAL A 159 -23.03 13.39 16.95
N ASP A 160 -22.17 13.29 17.96
CA ASP A 160 -21.85 14.36 18.89
C ASP A 160 -21.28 15.57 18.12
N GLU A 161 -21.75 16.78 18.46
CA GLU A 161 -21.35 18.04 17.81
C GLU A 161 -19.83 18.25 17.73
N LYS A 162 -19.06 17.73 18.67
CA LYS A 162 -17.59 17.82 18.67
C LYS A 162 -16.92 17.20 17.45
N TYR A 163 -17.61 16.29 16.73
CA TYR A 163 -17.10 15.64 15.52
C TYR A 163 -17.43 16.40 14.23
N TYR A 164 -18.31 17.39 14.29
CA TYR A 164 -18.59 18.24 13.14
C TYR A 164 -17.46 19.25 12.91
N VAL A 165 -16.95 19.28 11.69
CA VAL A 165 -15.94 20.26 11.30
C VAL A 165 -16.65 21.52 10.82
N ASN A 166 -16.99 22.41 11.76
CA ASN A 166 -17.60 23.69 11.47
C ASN A 166 -16.57 24.82 11.60
N ASN A 167 -15.74 25.00 10.56
CA ASN A 167 -14.77 26.07 10.51
C ASN A 167 -14.65 26.66 9.09
N GLU A 168 -14.11 27.87 9.00
CA GLU A 168 -13.94 28.59 7.74
C GLU A 168 -13.15 27.80 6.67
N LYS A 169 -12.19 26.97 7.08
CA LYS A 169 -11.40 26.15 6.16
C LYS A 169 -12.23 25.06 5.52
N ALA A 170 -13.11 24.42 6.30
CA ALA A 170 -14.02 23.38 5.78
C ALA A 170 -15.03 24.01 4.82
N GLN A 171 -15.58 25.17 5.17
CA GLN A 171 -16.50 25.91 4.32
C GLN A 171 -15.84 26.29 2.99
N LYS A 172 -14.64 26.87 3.03
CA LYS A 172 -13.89 27.21 1.82
C LYS A 172 -13.62 25.99 0.94
N LEU A 173 -13.27 24.83 1.53
CA LEU A 173 -13.07 23.60 0.77
C LEU A 173 -14.35 23.14 0.07
N ILE A 174 -15.50 23.22 0.74
CA ILE A 174 -16.81 22.88 0.17
C ILE A 174 -17.11 23.83 -1.00
N ASP A 175 -16.91 25.12 -0.82
CA ASP A 175 -17.17 26.13 -1.87
C ASP A 175 -16.25 25.92 -3.09
N ASP A 176 -14.97 25.57 -2.86
CA ASP A 176 -14.01 25.23 -3.92
C ASP A 176 -14.43 23.95 -4.67
N LEU A 177 -14.96 22.95 -3.96
CA LEU A 177 -15.45 21.70 -4.58
C LEU A 177 -16.71 21.92 -5.41
N ILE A 178 -17.64 22.76 -4.93
CA ILE A 178 -18.86 23.14 -5.66
C ILE A 178 -18.48 23.93 -6.91
N SER A 179 -17.63 24.96 -6.76
CA SER A 179 -17.23 25.82 -7.87
C SER A 179 -16.46 25.05 -8.97
N SER A 180 -15.72 23.99 -8.57
CA SER A 180 -15.03 23.12 -9.52
C SER A 180 -15.89 22.00 -10.12
N GLY A 181 -17.18 21.94 -9.78
CA GLY A 181 -18.12 20.90 -10.25
C GLY A 181 -17.85 19.51 -9.69
N LYS A 182 -17.06 19.39 -8.63
CA LYS A 182 -16.75 18.10 -7.98
C LYS A 182 -17.75 17.73 -6.89
N LEU A 183 -18.54 18.66 -6.42
CA LEU A 183 -19.60 18.47 -5.44
C LEU A 183 -20.87 19.18 -5.96
N ASP A 184 -21.99 18.46 -5.91
CA ASP A 184 -23.28 19.04 -6.28
C ASP A 184 -23.77 19.98 -5.15
N LYS A 185 -24.24 21.17 -5.53
CA LYS A 185 -24.75 22.17 -4.60
C LYS A 185 -26.01 21.70 -3.85
N GLU A 186 -26.87 20.91 -4.51
CA GLU A 186 -28.08 20.37 -3.89
C GLU A 186 -27.73 19.33 -2.81
N ILE A 187 -26.75 18.45 -3.09
CA ILE A 187 -26.28 17.46 -2.09
C ILE A 187 -25.68 18.17 -0.86
N SER A 188 -24.91 19.25 -1.08
CA SER A 188 -24.35 20.04 0.01
C SER A 188 -25.43 20.71 0.87
N ASN A 189 -26.50 21.20 0.26
CA ASN A 189 -27.63 21.81 0.96
C ASN A 189 -28.47 20.78 1.72
N THR A 190 -28.67 19.58 1.18
CA THR A 190 -29.41 18.51 1.86
C THR A 190 -28.72 18.09 3.15
N VAL A 191 -27.40 17.96 3.14
CA VAL A 191 -26.62 17.63 4.35
C VAL A 191 -26.70 18.76 5.40
N ARG A 192 -26.82 20.03 4.96
CA ARG A 192 -26.99 21.19 5.86
C ARG A 192 -28.38 21.28 6.46
N THR A 193 -29.42 21.10 5.64
CA THR A 193 -30.82 21.19 6.11
C THR A 193 -31.16 20.09 7.09
N GLU A 194 -30.68 18.86 6.87
CA GLU A 194 -30.86 17.77 7.83
C GLU A 194 -30.11 18.03 9.16
N ALA A 195 -29.03 18.79 9.14
CA ALA A 195 -28.32 19.20 10.35
C ALA A 195 -29.03 20.38 11.05
N GLU A 196 -29.69 21.28 10.30
CA GLU A 196 -30.41 22.45 10.84
C GLU A 196 -31.82 22.10 11.33
N GLU A 197 -32.48 21.09 10.77
CA GLU A 197 -33.81 20.63 11.22
C GLU A 197 -33.78 19.78 12.50
N LYS A 198 -32.58 19.40 12.98
CA LYS A 198 -32.39 18.64 14.23
C LYS A 198 -31.94 19.50 15.43
N VAL A 199 -32.04 20.85 15.35
CA VAL A 199 -31.79 21.79 16.47
C VAL A 199 -33.07 22.19 17.16
#